data_be88d63236c85a2f10b9b231da187ddb
#
_entry.id   be88d63236c85a2f10b9b231da187ddb
#
_cell.length_a   1.000
_cell.length_b   1.000
_cell.length_c   1.000
_cell.angle_alpha   90.00
_cell.angle_beta   90.00
_cell.angle_gamma   90.00
#
_symmetry.space_group_name_H-M   'P 1'
#
loop_
_entity.id
_entity.type
_entity.pdbx_description
1 polymer ?
#
loop_
_entity_poly.entity_id
_entity_poly.type
_entity_poly.pdbx_seq_one_letter_code
_entity_poly.pdbx_strand_id
1 'polypeptide(L)'
;MALLETLTASQILAIAPTEPERLFSGDPASLRYEFAVLAKRWHPDRNGSSDAAKVLERVVVLHDAAKRKLALGKWRPPGVIRIDTTASKSFVLQIKRCHEFELGEMAIAVNRVAFMVEKEHALLFENGLRRIRDIRYPDARVRADLAKFMPDVQGVYETAGHHVAIIAKTEDVVLLKDLVAHSGGQLPPKHSAWVVSSLLNLACFFEVTGLTHNAIAPETVFVTAKNHAAYLLGGWWYAAPAGSRITLLPETNYALMPRPMAASKRADIRLDLESIRAVGRTILGDSTGLGLIGRSDLPKPMTRFLRLPSSGSAIEDYRAWRQALKDSFGPRRFMELPFSSSDVYP
;
A
#
# COMPACT_ATOMS: atom_id res chain seq x y z
N MET A 1 -7.64 31.78 6.27
CA MET A 1 -8.69 31.73 7.32
C MET A 1 -10.06 31.33 6.78
N ALA A 2 -10.54 31.88 5.69
CA ALA A 2 -11.85 31.46 5.10
C ALA A 2 -11.97 29.98 4.76
N LEU A 3 -10.87 29.30 4.43
CA LEU A 3 -10.87 27.89 4.02
C LEU A 3 -11.22 26.93 5.18
N LEU A 4 -10.75 27.20 6.40
CA LEU A 4 -10.98 26.32 7.56
C LEU A 4 -12.45 26.30 8.01
N GLU A 5 -13.17 27.38 7.77
CA GLU A 5 -14.58 27.52 8.13
C GLU A 5 -15.54 26.92 7.08
N THR A 6 -15.05 26.64 5.87
CA THR A 6 -15.88 26.16 4.74
C THR A 6 -15.75 24.67 4.48
N LEU A 7 -14.69 24.01 4.96
CA LEU A 7 -14.46 22.57 4.71
C LEU A 7 -15.59 21.71 5.30
N THR A 8 -16.11 20.81 4.48
CA THR A 8 -17.13 19.83 4.89
C THR A 8 -16.51 18.64 5.65
N ALA A 9 -17.35 17.87 6.36
CA ALA A 9 -16.91 16.64 7.03
C ALA A 9 -16.21 15.67 6.07
N SER A 10 -16.80 15.43 4.90
CA SER A 10 -16.24 14.53 3.89
C SER A 10 -14.88 15.00 3.36
N GLN A 11 -14.71 16.31 3.17
CA GLN A 11 -13.41 16.86 2.75
C GLN A 11 -12.32 16.67 3.78
N ILE A 12 -12.62 16.90 5.07
CA ILE A 12 -11.63 16.68 6.16
C ILE A 12 -11.32 15.19 6.31
N LEU A 13 -12.32 14.31 6.28
CA LEU A 13 -12.14 12.87 6.38
C LEU A 13 -11.37 12.27 5.19
N ALA A 14 -11.45 12.89 4.02
CA ALA A 14 -10.70 12.50 2.83
C ALA A 14 -9.20 12.83 2.92
N ILE A 15 -8.78 13.76 3.81
CA ILE A 15 -7.36 14.08 4.00
C ILE A 15 -6.66 12.89 4.68
N ALA A 16 -5.59 12.39 4.07
CA ALA A 16 -4.81 11.32 4.67
C ALA A 16 -4.16 11.78 6.00
N PRO A 17 -4.04 10.89 7.00
CA PRO A 17 -3.38 11.22 8.27
C PRO A 17 -1.96 11.78 8.14
N THR A 18 -1.29 11.47 7.04
CA THR A 18 0.08 11.88 6.72
C THR A 18 0.17 13.20 5.93
N GLU A 19 -0.96 13.82 5.58
CA GLU A 19 -1.02 15.04 4.74
C GLU A 19 -1.62 16.25 5.48
N PRO A 20 -1.06 16.67 6.64
CA PRO A 20 -1.59 17.80 7.40
C PRO A 20 -1.54 19.12 6.63
N GLU A 21 -0.69 19.23 5.62
CA GLU A 21 -0.52 20.39 4.74
C GLU A 21 -1.78 20.74 3.94
N ARG A 22 -2.70 19.78 3.79
CA ARG A 22 -4.01 20.00 3.13
C ARG A 22 -5.02 20.69 4.06
N LEU A 23 -4.76 20.68 5.38
CA LEU A 23 -5.66 21.27 6.39
C LEU A 23 -5.07 22.51 7.05
N PHE A 24 -3.78 22.49 7.36
CA PHE A 24 -3.08 23.52 8.10
C PHE A 24 -2.14 24.35 7.21
N SER A 25 -1.90 25.61 7.57
CA SER A 25 -1.06 26.53 6.80
C SER A 25 0.44 26.23 6.85
N GLY A 26 0.89 25.48 7.89
CA GLY A 26 2.30 25.21 8.12
C GLY A 26 3.07 26.34 8.81
N ASP A 27 2.38 27.37 9.23
CA ASP A 27 2.96 28.40 10.09
C ASP A 27 2.89 27.95 11.57
N PRO A 28 4.02 27.74 12.25
CA PRO A 28 4.04 27.30 13.65
C PRO A 28 3.24 28.20 14.59
N ALA A 29 3.20 29.51 14.33
CA ALA A 29 2.47 30.47 15.16
C ALA A 29 0.95 30.32 14.98
N SER A 30 0.50 30.01 13.79
CA SER A 30 -0.92 29.87 13.44
C SER A 30 -1.49 28.49 13.77
N LEU A 31 -0.67 27.44 13.81
CA LEU A 31 -1.09 26.04 13.93
C LEU A 31 -2.02 25.78 15.13
N ARG A 32 -1.69 26.37 16.28
CA ARG A 32 -2.48 26.23 17.51
C ARG A 32 -3.87 26.86 17.35
N TYR A 33 -3.93 28.02 16.71
CA TYR A 33 -5.17 28.72 16.46
C TYR A 33 -6.05 27.99 15.46
N GLU A 34 -5.46 27.53 14.36
CA GLU A 34 -6.16 26.76 13.31
C GLU A 34 -6.79 25.48 13.89
N PHE A 35 -6.02 24.77 14.73
CA PHE A 35 -6.53 23.61 15.45
C PHE A 35 -7.71 23.96 16.38
N ALA A 36 -7.60 25.04 17.15
CA ALA A 36 -8.66 25.45 18.07
C ALA A 36 -9.97 25.81 17.35
N VAL A 37 -9.88 26.45 16.18
CA VAL A 37 -11.05 26.77 15.33
C VAL A 37 -11.73 25.48 14.86
N LEU A 38 -10.98 24.52 14.32
CA LEU A 38 -11.50 23.26 13.84
C LEU A 38 -12.07 22.39 14.97
N ALA A 39 -11.35 22.31 16.10
CA ALA A 39 -11.79 21.55 17.27
C ALA A 39 -13.10 22.12 17.85
N LYS A 40 -13.23 23.45 17.92
CA LYS A 40 -14.47 24.09 18.35
C LYS A 40 -15.64 23.82 17.41
N ARG A 41 -15.40 23.86 16.12
CA ARG A 41 -16.42 23.62 15.08
C ARG A 41 -16.92 22.18 15.06
N TRP A 42 -16.03 21.21 15.23
CA TRP A 42 -16.32 19.80 15.12
C TRP A 42 -16.42 19.08 16.46
N HIS A 43 -16.53 19.83 17.57
CA HIS A 43 -16.75 19.24 18.88
C HIS A 43 -18.15 18.58 18.95
N PRO A 44 -18.28 17.30 19.36
CA PRO A 44 -19.56 16.60 19.39
C PRO A 44 -20.64 17.32 20.20
N ASP A 45 -20.26 18.01 21.30
CA ASP A 45 -21.20 18.75 22.15
C ASP A 45 -21.74 20.03 21.47
N ARG A 46 -21.14 20.46 20.37
CA ARG A 46 -21.52 21.70 19.66
C ARG A 46 -21.99 21.45 18.24
N ASN A 47 -21.60 20.32 17.67
CA ASN A 47 -21.93 19.94 16.31
C ASN A 47 -22.76 18.64 16.33
N GLY A 48 -24.04 18.77 16.04
CA GLY A 48 -24.98 17.64 16.04
C GLY A 48 -24.85 16.68 14.85
N SER A 49 -23.83 16.84 14.00
CA SER A 49 -23.57 15.90 12.90
C SER A 49 -23.11 14.55 13.42
N SER A 50 -23.61 13.47 12.82
CA SER A 50 -23.17 12.10 13.10
C SER A 50 -21.68 11.86 12.87
N ASP A 51 -21.05 12.71 12.06
CA ASP A 51 -19.63 12.62 11.72
C ASP A 51 -18.73 13.49 12.60
N ALA A 52 -19.30 14.31 13.49
CA ALA A 52 -18.55 15.30 14.27
C ALA A 52 -17.38 14.66 15.06
N ALA A 53 -17.64 13.56 15.76
CA ALA A 53 -16.60 12.85 16.51
C ALA A 53 -15.47 12.30 15.63
N LYS A 54 -15.81 11.71 14.47
CA LYS A 54 -14.83 11.18 13.49
C LYS A 54 -13.99 12.29 12.88
N VAL A 55 -14.62 13.43 12.58
CA VAL A 55 -13.92 14.60 12.03
C VAL A 55 -12.98 15.19 13.07
N LEU A 56 -13.41 15.33 14.32
CA LEU A 56 -12.54 15.82 15.39
C LEU A 56 -11.32 14.90 15.62
N GLU A 57 -11.53 13.59 15.62
CA GLU A 57 -10.44 12.61 15.70
C GLU A 57 -9.44 12.80 14.53
N ARG A 58 -9.95 12.95 13.30
CA ARG A 58 -9.10 13.22 12.13
C ARG A 58 -8.33 14.53 12.27
N VAL A 59 -8.96 15.59 12.76
CA VAL A 59 -8.32 16.89 13.00
C VAL A 59 -7.17 16.76 14.03
N VAL A 60 -7.37 16.00 15.11
CA VAL A 60 -6.33 15.73 16.11
C VAL A 60 -5.13 15.01 15.48
N VAL A 61 -5.39 13.94 14.73
CA VAL A 61 -4.33 13.16 14.05
C VAL A 61 -3.53 14.05 13.08
N LEU A 62 -4.21 14.87 12.28
CA LEU A 62 -3.55 15.80 11.34
C LEU A 62 -2.76 16.89 12.07
N HIS A 63 -3.25 17.40 13.19
CA HIS A 63 -2.55 18.41 14.00
C HIS A 63 -1.24 17.84 14.60
N ASP A 64 -1.26 16.60 15.09
CA ASP A 64 -0.07 15.96 15.64
C ASP A 64 0.95 15.61 14.52
N ALA A 65 0.45 15.22 13.34
CA ALA A 65 1.31 15.09 12.16
C ALA A 65 1.93 16.41 11.74
N ALA A 66 1.15 17.52 11.77
CA ALA A 66 1.66 18.86 11.47
C ALA A 66 2.80 19.27 12.42
N LYS A 67 2.61 19.10 13.73
CA LYS A 67 3.67 19.38 14.72
C LYS A 67 4.96 18.63 14.42
N ARG A 68 4.85 17.32 14.16
CA ARG A 68 6.02 16.48 13.84
C ARG A 68 6.74 16.95 12.58
N LYS A 69 6.00 17.21 11.49
CA LYS A 69 6.59 17.69 10.23
C LYS A 69 7.27 19.04 10.36
N LEU A 70 6.67 19.98 11.10
CA LEU A 70 7.28 21.28 11.37
C LEU A 70 8.55 21.16 12.21
N ALA A 71 8.53 20.37 13.28
CA ALA A 71 9.69 20.13 14.13
C ALA A 71 10.87 19.49 13.38
N LEU A 72 10.58 18.63 12.39
CA LEU A 72 11.58 17.96 11.56
C LEU A 72 11.98 18.76 10.30
N GLY A 73 11.40 19.94 10.07
CA GLY A 73 11.63 20.73 8.84
C GLY A 73 11.11 20.02 7.57
N LYS A 74 10.19 19.07 7.70
CA LYS A 74 9.61 18.26 6.60
C LYS A 74 8.30 18.85 6.06
N TRP A 75 7.95 20.08 6.40
CA TRP A 75 6.74 20.72 5.86
C TRP A 75 6.88 21.02 4.38
N ARG A 76 5.87 20.65 3.58
CA ARG A 76 5.86 20.84 2.12
C ARG A 76 4.53 21.44 1.66
N PRO A 77 4.50 22.18 0.52
CA PRO A 77 3.23 22.57 -0.08
C PRO A 77 2.39 21.34 -0.43
N PRO A 78 1.07 21.36 -0.21
CA PRO A 78 0.20 20.23 -0.52
C PRO A 78 0.19 19.93 -2.03
N GLY A 79 0.17 18.65 -2.36
CA GLY A 79 0.04 18.19 -3.75
C GLY A 79 1.30 18.33 -4.60
N VAL A 80 2.44 18.76 -4.05
CA VAL A 80 3.67 18.98 -4.81
C VAL A 80 4.90 18.47 -4.06
N ILE A 81 5.74 17.70 -4.75
CA ILE A 81 7.10 17.38 -4.28
C ILE A 81 8.12 17.90 -5.29
N ARG A 82 9.04 18.72 -4.82
CA ARG A 82 10.23 19.11 -5.57
C ARG A 82 11.37 18.15 -5.25
N ILE A 83 12.00 17.62 -6.28
CA ILE A 83 13.16 16.74 -6.18
C ILE A 83 14.35 17.47 -6.77
N ASP A 84 15.26 17.92 -5.91
CA ASP A 84 16.50 18.57 -6.28
C ASP A 84 17.62 17.53 -6.23
N THR A 85 18.12 17.14 -7.41
CA THR A 85 19.13 16.09 -7.53
C THR A 85 20.54 16.63 -7.31
N THR A 86 21.44 15.78 -6.85
CA THR A 86 22.87 16.10 -6.72
C THR A 86 23.54 16.43 -8.05
N ALA A 87 22.95 16.01 -9.18
CA ALA A 87 23.39 16.35 -10.55
C ALA A 87 22.87 17.70 -11.05
N SER A 88 22.48 18.62 -10.16
CA SER A 88 21.98 19.98 -10.47
C SER A 88 20.74 20.00 -11.37
N LYS A 89 19.96 18.91 -11.40
CA LYS A 89 18.66 18.86 -12.04
C LYS A 89 17.57 18.94 -10.98
N SER A 90 16.54 19.73 -11.27
CA SER A 90 15.35 19.80 -10.42
C SER A 90 14.14 19.46 -11.23
N PHE A 91 13.22 18.71 -10.63
CA PHE A 91 11.90 18.48 -11.22
C PHE A 91 10.82 18.45 -10.13
N VAL A 92 9.60 18.71 -10.54
CA VAL A 92 8.45 18.79 -9.67
C VAL A 92 7.49 17.65 -10.00
N LEU A 93 7.09 16.91 -8.99
CA LEU A 93 6.03 15.91 -9.10
C LEU A 93 4.75 16.47 -8.50
N GLN A 94 3.69 16.51 -9.29
CA GLN A 94 2.36 16.71 -8.77
C GLN A 94 1.86 15.39 -8.20
N ILE A 95 1.69 15.36 -6.89
CA ILE A 95 1.33 14.16 -6.15
C ILE A 95 -0.13 14.19 -5.72
N LYS A 96 -0.71 13.02 -5.68
CA LYS A 96 -2.06 12.78 -5.17
C LYS A 96 -2.02 12.40 -3.69
N ARG A 97 -1.00 11.65 -3.26
CA ARG A 97 -0.83 11.18 -1.88
C ARG A 97 0.62 10.89 -1.54
N CYS A 98 0.97 11.06 -0.26
CA CYS A 98 2.24 10.62 0.31
C CYS A 98 2.02 9.62 1.44
N HIS A 99 2.91 8.64 1.53
CA HIS A 99 2.98 7.69 2.64
C HIS A 99 4.41 7.59 3.14
N GLU A 100 4.57 7.54 4.45
CA GLU A 100 5.82 7.12 5.07
C GLU A 100 5.90 5.59 5.08
N PHE A 101 7.08 5.03 4.94
CA PHE A 101 7.40 3.63 5.14
C PHE A 101 8.78 3.50 5.81
N GLU A 102 9.18 2.30 6.20
CA GLU A 102 10.35 2.09 7.07
C GLU A 102 11.67 2.63 6.50
N LEU A 103 11.78 2.79 5.20
CA LEU A 103 13.00 3.27 4.54
C LEU A 103 12.92 4.72 4.05
N GLY A 104 11.76 5.38 4.23
CA GLY A 104 11.57 6.76 3.78
C GLY A 104 10.13 7.08 3.38
N GLU A 105 9.93 7.67 2.22
CA GLU A 105 8.63 8.17 1.76
C GLU A 105 8.27 7.64 0.37
N MET A 106 6.97 7.37 0.16
CA MET A 106 6.39 7.03 -1.14
C MET A 106 5.41 8.13 -1.56
N ALA A 107 5.63 8.73 -2.72
CA ALA A 107 4.76 9.74 -3.30
C ALA A 107 4.02 9.19 -4.52
N ILE A 108 2.69 9.19 -4.46
CA ILE A 108 1.82 8.70 -5.53
C ILE A 108 1.37 9.88 -6.38
N ALA A 109 1.77 9.89 -7.65
CA ALA A 109 1.33 10.84 -8.67
C ALA A 109 0.27 10.22 -9.59
N VAL A 110 -0.22 10.95 -10.58
CA VAL A 110 -1.23 10.45 -11.53
C VAL A 110 -0.75 9.19 -12.25
N ASN A 111 0.43 9.25 -12.85
CA ASN A 111 1.00 8.18 -13.69
C ASN A 111 2.36 7.64 -13.20
N ARG A 112 2.73 7.93 -11.96
CA ARG A 112 4.03 7.56 -11.38
C ARG A 112 3.90 7.32 -9.88
N VAL A 113 4.85 6.55 -9.34
CA VAL A 113 5.12 6.45 -7.91
C VAL A 113 6.59 6.79 -7.71
N ALA A 114 6.89 7.72 -6.82
CA ALA A 114 8.27 8.02 -6.43
C ALA A 114 8.53 7.39 -5.06
N PHE A 115 9.54 6.55 -4.98
CA PHE A 115 10.07 6.04 -3.71
C PHE A 115 11.33 6.83 -3.36
N MET A 116 11.28 7.53 -2.25
CA MET A 116 12.39 8.33 -1.70
C MET A 116 12.93 7.57 -0.49
N VAL A 117 14.00 6.84 -0.69
CA VAL A 117 14.65 6.00 0.33
C VAL A 117 15.78 6.80 0.97
N GLU A 118 15.81 6.86 2.30
CA GLU A 118 16.86 7.56 3.05
C GLU A 118 18.24 6.96 2.77
N LYS A 119 19.27 7.80 2.74
CA LYS A 119 20.64 7.40 2.33
C LYS A 119 21.23 6.30 3.19
N GLU A 120 20.86 6.19 4.43
CA GLU A 120 21.30 5.11 5.32
C GLU A 120 20.85 3.72 4.86
N HIS A 121 19.81 3.67 4.02
CA HIS A 121 19.27 2.44 3.45
C HIS A 121 19.72 2.17 1.99
N ALA A 122 20.84 2.76 1.58
CA ALA A 122 21.39 2.64 0.20
C ALA A 122 21.49 1.19 -0.29
N LEU A 123 21.97 0.27 0.56
CA LEU A 123 22.13 -1.14 0.20
C LEU A 123 20.79 -1.83 -0.13
N LEU A 124 19.72 -1.48 0.59
CA LEU A 124 18.37 -1.99 0.31
C LEU A 124 17.83 -1.38 -0.98
N PHE A 125 18.03 -0.08 -1.18
CA PHE A 125 17.63 0.59 -2.42
C PHE A 125 18.29 -0.05 -3.64
N GLU A 126 19.61 -0.24 -3.61
CA GLU A 126 20.36 -0.91 -4.68
C GLU A 126 19.91 -2.36 -4.89
N ASN A 127 19.64 -3.10 -3.79
CA ASN A 127 19.09 -4.45 -3.88
C ASN A 127 17.78 -4.44 -4.65
N GLY A 128 16.83 -3.55 -4.30
CA GLY A 128 15.54 -3.45 -4.98
C GLY A 128 15.68 -3.19 -6.48
N LEU A 129 16.46 -2.20 -6.87
CA LEU A 129 16.71 -1.89 -8.29
C LEU A 129 17.33 -3.07 -9.04
N ARG A 130 18.28 -3.76 -8.41
CA ARG A 130 18.89 -4.97 -8.98
C ARG A 130 17.85 -6.07 -9.16
N ARG A 131 17.00 -6.36 -8.15
CA ARG A 131 15.98 -7.39 -8.27
C ARG A 131 14.97 -7.09 -9.37
N ILE A 132 14.51 -5.85 -9.47
CA ILE A 132 13.60 -5.42 -10.55
C ILE A 132 14.25 -5.62 -11.92
N ARG A 133 15.50 -5.19 -12.11
CA ARG A 133 16.22 -5.32 -13.37
C ARG A 133 16.48 -6.78 -13.75
N ASP A 134 16.79 -7.61 -12.76
CA ASP A 134 17.19 -9.01 -12.94
C ASP A 134 16.00 -9.98 -13.00
N ILE A 135 14.74 -9.49 -13.04
CA ILE A 135 13.55 -10.33 -13.22
C ILE A 135 13.69 -11.13 -14.52
N ARG A 136 13.67 -12.45 -14.38
CA ARG A 136 13.75 -13.37 -15.52
C ARG A 136 12.37 -13.91 -15.84
N TYR A 137 12.02 -13.88 -17.11
CA TYR A 137 10.78 -14.45 -17.61
C TYR A 137 11.12 -15.74 -18.36
N PRO A 138 10.44 -16.86 -18.09
CA PRO A 138 10.69 -18.15 -18.73
C PRO A 138 10.64 -18.09 -20.26
N ASP A 139 9.71 -17.30 -20.80
CA ASP A 139 9.54 -17.08 -22.23
C ASP A 139 8.89 -15.71 -22.54
N ALA A 140 8.79 -15.40 -23.84
CA ALA A 140 8.22 -14.13 -24.31
C ALA A 140 6.73 -13.96 -23.99
N ARG A 141 5.97 -15.07 -23.94
CA ARG A 141 4.54 -15.05 -23.60
C ARG A 141 4.33 -14.71 -22.13
N VAL A 142 5.04 -15.38 -21.23
CA VAL A 142 5.01 -15.08 -19.80
C VAL A 142 5.42 -13.64 -19.54
N ARG A 143 6.43 -13.13 -20.28
CA ARG A 143 6.82 -11.72 -20.18
C ARG A 143 5.70 -10.78 -20.62
N ALA A 144 5.05 -11.03 -21.76
CA ALA A 144 3.95 -10.20 -22.25
C ALA A 144 2.75 -10.18 -21.27
N ASP A 145 2.49 -11.29 -20.60
CA ASP A 145 1.39 -11.42 -19.66
C ASP A 145 1.66 -10.77 -18.31
N LEU A 146 2.90 -10.88 -17.78
CA LEU A 146 3.21 -10.56 -16.38
C LEU A 146 4.08 -9.31 -16.17
N ALA A 147 4.89 -8.86 -17.16
CA ALA A 147 5.78 -7.72 -16.96
C ALA A 147 5.04 -6.43 -16.59
N LYS A 148 3.83 -6.25 -17.06
CA LYS A 148 2.98 -5.09 -16.74
C LYS A 148 2.60 -4.97 -15.26
N PHE A 149 2.69 -6.06 -14.48
CA PHE A 149 2.37 -6.09 -13.05
C PHE A 149 3.61 -5.87 -12.17
N MET A 150 4.79 -5.76 -12.79
CA MET A 150 6.08 -5.51 -12.14
C MET A 150 6.47 -4.04 -12.29
N PRO A 151 7.41 -3.52 -11.48
CA PRO A 151 7.84 -2.14 -11.59
C PRO A 151 8.54 -1.85 -12.92
N ASP A 152 8.12 -0.77 -13.56
CA ASP A 152 8.81 -0.16 -14.70
C ASP A 152 9.55 1.10 -14.21
N VAL A 153 10.87 0.99 -14.02
CA VAL A 153 11.72 2.06 -13.48
C VAL A 153 12.03 3.08 -14.57
N GLN A 154 11.40 4.26 -14.45
CA GLN A 154 11.56 5.37 -15.40
C GLN A 154 12.78 6.25 -15.11
N GLY A 155 13.24 6.27 -13.86
CA GLY A 155 14.39 7.06 -13.47
C GLY A 155 14.87 6.75 -12.07
N VAL A 156 16.16 6.93 -11.87
CA VAL A 156 16.83 6.80 -10.58
C VAL A 156 17.63 8.06 -10.35
N TYR A 157 17.47 8.68 -9.19
CA TYR A 157 18.10 9.95 -8.85
C TYR A 157 18.65 9.91 -7.44
N GLU A 158 19.55 10.81 -7.14
CA GLU A 158 20.09 11.03 -5.82
C GLU A 158 19.87 12.49 -5.42
N THR A 159 19.41 12.70 -4.20
CA THR A 159 19.26 14.02 -3.56
C THR A 159 20.22 14.14 -2.38
N ALA A 160 20.23 15.26 -1.69
CA ALA A 160 21.05 15.42 -0.48
C ALA A 160 20.73 14.37 0.59
N GLY A 161 19.44 13.99 0.77
CA GLY A 161 18.99 13.07 1.82
C GLY A 161 18.50 11.69 1.35
N HIS A 162 18.21 11.53 0.06
CA HIS A 162 17.51 10.33 -0.42
C HIS A 162 18.08 9.80 -1.73
N HIS A 163 17.93 8.48 -1.92
CA HIS A 163 17.91 7.83 -3.22
C HIS A 163 16.46 7.79 -3.71
N VAL A 164 16.20 8.14 -4.96
CA VAL A 164 14.86 8.26 -5.52
C VAL A 164 14.69 7.33 -6.70
N ALA A 165 13.66 6.47 -6.66
CA ALA A 165 13.25 5.66 -7.81
C ALA A 165 11.86 6.12 -8.27
N ILE A 166 11.70 6.39 -9.56
CA ILE A 166 10.44 6.73 -10.21
C ILE A 166 9.94 5.51 -10.96
N ILE A 167 8.78 5.00 -10.56
CA ILE A 167 8.12 3.84 -11.14
C ILE A 167 6.90 4.30 -11.94
N ALA A 168 6.75 3.81 -13.17
CA ALA A 168 5.56 4.07 -13.97
C ALA A 168 4.33 3.35 -13.41
N LYS A 169 3.17 3.97 -13.51
CA LYS A 169 1.85 3.36 -13.34
C LYS A 169 0.83 4.01 -14.27
N THR A 170 -0.28 3.34 -14.54
CA THR A 170 -1.42 3.98 -15.19
C THR A 170 -2.26 4.77 -14.19
N GLU A 171 -3.03 5.73 -14.67
CA GLU A 171 -3.82 6.63 -13.82
C GLU A 171 -4.81 5.88 -12.92
N ASP A 172 -5.42 4.82 -13.45
CA ASP A 172 -6.43 3.99 -12.78
C ASP A 172 -5.86 3.05 -11.69
N VAL A 173 -4.54 2.99 -11.56
CA VAL A 173 -3.87 2.17 -10.53
C VAL A 173 -3.76 2.96 -9.23
N VAL A 174 -4.27 2.40 -8.14
CA VAL A 174 -4.27 2.98 -6.79
C VAL A 174 -3.59 2.05 -5.79
N LEU A 175 -3.07 2.60 -4.69
CA LEU A 175 -2.53 1.80 -3.59
C LEU A 175 -3.67 1.03 -2.90
N LEU A 176 -3.47 -0.25 -2.63
CA LEU A 176 -4.49 -1.11 -1.99
C LEU A 176 -4.90 -0.58 -0.61
N LYS A 177 -3.96 -0.09 0.18
CA LYS A 177 -4.22 0.56 1.46
C LYS A 177 -5.18 1.73 1.33
N ASP A 178 -4.98 2.59 0.32
CA ASP A 178 -5.83 3.77 0.10
C ASP A 178 -7.24 3.37 -0.36
N LEU A 179 -7.33 2.35 -1.22
CA LEU A 179 -8.60 1.80 -1.65
C LEU A 179 -9.39 1.22 -0.47
N VAL A 180 -8.74 0.45 0.40
CA VAL A 180 -9.37 -0.11 1.61
C VAL A 180 -9.86 1.00 2.53
N ALA A 181 -9.04 2.04 2.75
CA ALA A 181 -9.43 3.19 3.56
C ALA A 181 -10.62 3.95 2.95
N HIS A 182 -10.61 4.18 1.62
CA HIS A 182 -11.73 4.79 0.88
C HIS A 182 -13.02 3.95 1.01
N SER A 183 -12.89 2.63 1.02
CA SER A 183 -14.01 1.68 1.14
C SER A 183 -14.50 1.44 2.57
N GLY A 184 -14.12 2.28 3.54
CA GLY A 184 -14.55 2.17 4.93
C GLY A 184 -13.82 1.07 5.72
N GLY A 185 -12.59 0.71 5.33
CA GLY A 185 -11.72 -0.23 6.04
C GLY A 185 -11.82 -1.68 5.57
N GLN A 186 -12.70 -1.98 4.61
CA GLN A 186 -12.84 -3.33 4.05
C GLN A 186 -13.34 -3.30 2.61
N LEU A 187 -13.04 -4.35 1.85
CA LEU A 187 -13.58 -4.58 0.51
C LEU A 187 -14.66 -5.66 0.54
N PRO A 188 -15.67 -5.61 -0.35
CA PRO A 188 -16.61 -6.69 -0.54
C PRO A 188 -15.89 -8.03 -0.82
N PRO A 189 -16.39 -9.18 -0.36
CA PRO A 189 -15.72 -10.47 -0.46
C PRO A 189 -15.30 -10.86 -1.87
N LYS A 190 -16.13 -10.58 -2.88
CA LYS A 190 -15.81 -10.87 -4.27
C LYS A 190 -14.66 -10.03 -4.82
N HIS A 191 -14.53 -8.79 -4.34
CA HIS A 191 -13.41 -7.92 -4.72
C HIS A 191 -12.13 -8.33 -3.98
N SER A 192 -12.22 -8.70 -2.72
CA SER A 192 -11.09 -9.29 -1.99
C SER A 192 -10.59 -10.57 -2.67
N ALA A 193 -11.50 -11.37 -3.23
CA ALA A 193 -11.17 -12.61 -3.91
C ALA A 193 -10.28 -12.41 -5.15
N TRP A 194 -10.54 -11.40 -5.98
CA TRP A 194 -9.69 -11.17 -7.15
C TRP A 194 -8.32 -10.59 -6.78
N VAL A 195 -8.22 -9.75 -5.75
CA VAL A 195 -6.91 -9.26 -5.25
C VAL A 195 -6.03 -10.44 -4.85
N VAL A 196 -6.54 -11.33 -3.99
CA VAL A 196 -5.83 -12.54 -3.57
C VAL A 196 -5.48 -13.44 -4.76
N SER A 197 -6.41 -13.63 -5.70
CA SER A 197 -6.16 -14.42 -6.92
C SER A 197 -5.02 -13.85 -7.75
N SER A 198 -4.98 -12.52 -7.92
CA SER A 198 -3.92 -11.85 -8.68
C SER A 198 -2.57 -12.00 -7.99
N LEU A 199 -2.51 -11.81 -6.67
CA LEU A 199 -1.27 -11.97 -5.89
C LEU A 199 -0.77 -13.42 -5.90
N LEU A 200 -1.65 -14.41 -5.75
CA LEU A 200 -1.25 -15.83 -5.84
C LEU A 200 -0.72 -16.18 -7.23
N ASN A 201 -1.29 -15.60 -8.30
CA ASN A 201 -0.74 -15.79 -9.65
C ASN A 201 0.67 -15.22 -9.79
N LEU A 202 0.95 -14.05 -9.20
CA LEU A 202 2.31 -13.48 -9.15
C LEU A 202 3.25 -14.33 -8.27
N ALA A 203 2.76 -14.90 -7.17
CA ALA A 203 3.54 -15.82 -6.34
C ALA A 203 3.92 -17.12 -7.09
N CYS A 204 3.04 -17.65 -7.96
CA CYS A 204 3.40 -18.77 -8.83
C CYS A 204 4.54 -18.42 -9.77
N PHE A 205 4.56 -17.20 -10.33
CA PHE A 205 5.67 -16.72 -11.16
C PHE A 205 6.96 -16.61 -10.34
N PHE A 206 6.90 -16.09 -9.12
CA PHE A 206 8.06 -15.99 -8.25
C PHE A 206 8.62 -17.36 -7.86
N GLU A 207 7.75 -18.31 -7.52
CA GLU A 207 8.19 -19.68 -7.22
C GLU A 207 8.94 -20.31 -8.40
N VAL A 208 8.40 -20.21 -9.64
CA VAL A 208 9.03 -20.75 -10.85
C VAL A 208 10.36 -20.06 -11.16
N THR A 209 10.48 -18.77 -10.89
CA THR A 209 11.70 -18.00 -11.19
C THR A 209 12.72 -18.00 -10.05
N GLY A 210 12.40 -18.62 -8.91
CA GLY A 210 13.27 -18.67 -7.74
C GLY A 210 13.44 -17.32 -7.06
N LEU A 211 12.42 -16.46 -7.11
CA LEU A 211 12.38 -15.14 -6.48
C LEU A 211 11.41 -15.16 -5.30
N THR A 212 11.66 -14.35 -4.27
CA THR A 212 10.71 -14.02 -3.21
C THR A 212 10.61 -12.51 -3.07
N HIS A 213 9.41 -11.99 -2.88
CA HIS A 213 9.20 -10.55 -2.72
C HIS A 213 9.43 -10.09 -1.28
N ASN A 214 9.01 -10.89 -0.30
CA ASN A 214 9.18 -10.73 1.14
C ASN A 214 8.51 -9.49 1.78
N ALA A 215 7.77 -8.70 1.02
CA ALA A 215 7.14 -7.47 1.48
C ALA A 215 5.75 -7.24 0.86
N ILE A 216 4.99 -8.32 0.65
CA ILE A 216 3.61 -8.20 0.13
C ILE A 216 2.71 -7.73 1.27
N ALA A 217 2.12 -6.53 1.12
CA ALA A 217 1.25 -5.88 2.10
C ALA A 217 0.32 -4.87 1.41
N PRO A 218 -0.77 -4.41 2.03
CA PRO A 218 -1.60 -3.35 1.45
C PRO A 218 -0.85 -2.07 1.11
N GLU A 219 0.28 -1.82 1.79
CA GLU A 219 1.18 -0.69 1.62
C GLU A 219 2.13 -0.80 0.42
N THR A 220 2.25 -1.98 -0.17
CA THR A 220 3.19 -2.26 -1.29
C THR A 220 2.49 -2.75 -2.55
N VAL A 221 1.23 -3.17 -2.41
CA VAL A 221 0.38 -3.66 -3.48
C VAL A 221 -0.45 -2.52 -4.06
N PHE A 222 -0.43 -2.39 -5.37
CA PHE A 222 -1.30 -1.49 -6.11
C PHE A 222 -2.34 -2.29 -6.88
N VAL A 223 -3.50 -1.70 -7.13
CA VAL A 223 -4.62 -2.39 -7.79
C VAL A 223 -5.35 -1.48 -8.77
N THR A 224 -6.01 -2.08 -9.75
CA THR A 224 -6.94 -1.39 -10.64
C THR A 224 -8.29 -2.10 -10.68
N ALA A 225 -9.37 -1.32 -10.64
CA ALA A 225 -10.72 -1.82 -10.83
C ALA A 225 -10.97 -2.31 -12.25
N LYS A 226 -10.40 -1.61 -13.24
CA LYS A 226 -10.64 -1.84 -14.68
C LYS A 226 -10.32 -3.26 -15.13
N ASN A 227 -9.19 -3.82 -14.66
CA ASN A 227 -8.70 -5.13 -15.09
C ASN A 227 -8.69 -6.17 -13.97
N HIS A 228 -9.16 -5.83 -12.77
CA HIS A 228 -9.06 -6.66 -11.57
C HIS A 228 -7.65 -7.24 -11.37
N ALA A 229 -6.66 -6.39 -11.46
CA ALA A 229 -5.25 -6.76 -11.37
C ALA A 229 -4.58 -6.15 -10.16
N ALA A 230 -3.65 -6.90 -9.56
CA ALA A 230 -2.72 -6.41 -8.56
C ALA A 230 -1.33 -6.23 -9.20
N TYR A 231 -0.68 -5.14 -8.81
CA TYR A 231 0.66 -4.75 -9.25
C TYR A 231 1.56 -4.70 -8.02
N LEU A 232 2.73 -5.27 -8.10
CA LEU A 232 3.75 -5.19 -7.07
C LEU A 232 4.72 -4.06 -7.41
N LEU A 233 4.34 -2.81 -7.13
CA LEU A 233 5.17 -1.64 -7.42
C LEU A 233 6.08 -1.25 -6.25
N GLY A 234 5.70 -1.57 -5.00
CA GLY A 234 6.48 -1.30 -3.79
C GLY A 234 7.13 -2.54 -3.19
N GLY A 235 7.97 -2.35 -2.16
CA GLY A 235 8.53 -3.44 -1.35
C GLY A 235 9.72 -4.21 -1.95
N TRP A 236 10.17 -3.89 -3.13
CA TRP A 236 11.26 -4.60 -3.82
C TRP A 236 12.61 -4.55 -3.12
N TRP A 237 12.78 -3.61 -2.20
CA TRP A 237 13.97 -3.46 -1.35
C TRP A 237 14.29 -4.73 -0.55
N TYR A 238 13.27 -5.52 -0.25
CA TYR A 238 13.34 -6.75 0.54
C TYR A 238 13.34 -8.02 -0.32
N ALA A 239 13.18 -7.89 -1.63
CA ALA A 239 13.14 -9.04 -2.53
C ALA A 239 14.49 -9.78 -2.56
N ALA A 240 14.42 -11.12 -2.61
CA ALA A 240 15.59 -11.97 -2.52
C ALA A 240 15.45 -13.23 -3.38
N PRO A 241 16.56 -13.83 -3.86
CA PRO A 241 16.51 -15.16 -4.43
C PRO A 241 16.07 -16.19 -3.38
N ALA A 242 15.22 -17.13 -3.76
CA ALA A 242 14.83 -18.23 -2.90
C ALA A 242 16.06 -18.98 -2.37
N GLY A 243 16.05 -19.33 -1.10
CA GLY A 243 17.19 -20.00 -0.42
C GLY A 243 18.35 -19.07 -0.03
N SER A 244 18.38 -17.81 -0.45
CA SER A 244 19.41 -16.86 -0.01
C SER A 244 19.13 -16.38 1.43
N ARG A 245 20.17 -15.85 2.09
CA ARG A 245 20.04 -15.31 3.44
C ARG A 245 19.20 -14.04 3.42
N ILE A 246 18.23 -13.93 4.34
CA ILE A 246 17.46 -12.73 4.56
C ILE A 246 18.32 -11.72 5.32
N THR A 247 18.37 -10.49 4.82
CA THR A 247 19.10 -9.39 5.45
C THR A 247 18.18 -8.57 6.36
N LEU A 248 16.99 -8.22 5.84
CA LEU A 248 15.99 -7.42 6.54
C LEU A 248 14.61 -7.77 5.98
N LEU A 249 13.57 -7.56 6.78
CA LEU A 249 12.15 -7.66 6.40
C LEU A 249 11.39 -6.48 7.00
N PRO A 250 10.28 -6.04 6.38
CA PRO A 250 9.33 -5.16 7.05
C PRO A 250 8.80 -5.81 8.33
N GLU A 251 8.55 -5.03 9.36
CA GLU A 251 8.06 -5.54 10.65
C GLU A 251 6.79 -6.37 10.50
N THR A 252 5.84 -5.90 9.68
CA THR A 252 4.59 -6.59 9.41
C THR A 252 4.79 -7.97 8.77
N ASN A 253 5.75 -8.10 7.84
CA ASN A 253 6.08 -9.38 7.20
C ASN A 253 6.94 -10.27 8.11
N TYR A 254 7.80 -9.68 8.96
CA TYR A 254 8.56 -10.42 9.96
C TYR A 254 7.63 -11.16 10.94
N ALA A 255 6.54 -10.53 11.37
CA ALA A 255 5.54 -11.15 12.23
C ALA A 255 4.81 -12.35 11.59
N LEU A 256 4.81 -12.43 10.25
CA LEU A 256 4.21 -13.53 9.48
C LEU A 256 5.18 -14.65 9.15
N MET A 257 6.46 -14.54 9.57
CA MET A 257 7.51 -15.45 9.16
C MET A 257 7.22 -16.90 9.61
N PRO A 258 7.14 -17.88 8.69
CA PRO A 258 6.93 -19.27 9.03
C PRO A 258 8.11 -19.84 9.85
N ARG A 259 7.83 -20.75 10.80
CA ARG A 259 8.84 -21.35 11.68
C ARG A 259 10.08 -21.91 10.94
N PRO A 260 9.93 -22.67 9.82
CA PRO A 260 11.10 -23.17 9.07
C PRO A 260 12.00 -22.06 8.55
N MET A 261 11.38 -20.94 8.11
CA MET A 261 12.11 -19.78 7.62
C MET A 261 12.78 -19.00 8.75
N ALA A 262 12.11 -18.86 9.90
CA ALA A 262 12.68 -18.25 11.10
C ALA A 262 13.92 -19.01 11.60
N ALA A 263 13.90 -20.33 11.52
CA ALA A 263 15.04 -21.20 11.90
C ALA A 263 16.20 -21.11 10.89
N SER A 264 15.91 -21.17 9.59
CA SER A 264 16.94 -21.18 8.54
C SER A 264 17.49 -19.78 8.21
N LYS A 265 16.71 -18.73 8.46
CA LYS A 265 16.95 -17.34 8.04
C LYS A 265 17.17 -17.20 6.52
N ARG A 266 16.53 -18.08 5.74
CA ARG A 266 16.62 -18.10 4.29
C ARG A 266 15.29 -17.69 3.67
N ALA A 267 15.36 -16.94 2.56
CA ALA A 267 14.22 -16.51 1.78
C ALA A 267 13.45 -17.71 1.21
N ASP A 268 12.14 -17.71 1.40
CA ASP A 268 11.26 -18.81 1.02
C ASP A 268 9.91 -18.24 0.59
N ILE A 269 9.32 -18.80 -0.46
CA ILE A 269 8.01 -18.38 -1.01
C ILE A 269 6.90 -18.44 0.05
N ARG A 270 7.06 -19.26 1.10
CA ARG A 270 6.10 -19.37 2.21
C ARG A 270 5.79 -18.03 2.84
N LEU A 271 6.77 -17.11 2.96
CA LEU A 271 6.52 -15.79 3.50
C LEU A 271 5.59 -14.97 2.60
N ASP A 272 5.80 -15.01 1.29
CA ASP A 272 4.92 -14.33 0.34
C ASP A 272 3.50 -14.91 0.42
N LEU A 273 3.36 -16.23 0.53
CA LEU A 273 2.07 -16.90 0.65
C LEU A 273 1.33 -16.56 1.96
N GLU A 274 2.03 -16.49 3.10
CA GLU A 274 1.44 -16.02 4.36
C GLU A 274 1.08 -14.54 4.30
N SER A 275 1.91 -13.73 3.65
CA SER A 275 1.66 -12.30 3.42
C SER A 275 0.41 -12.07 2.54
N ILE A 276 0.22 -12.86 1.49
CA ILE A 276 -0.98 -12.83 0.64
C ILE A 276 -2.24 -13.19 1.44
N ARG A 277 -2.15 -14.19 2.33
CA ARG A 277 -3.26 -14.52 3.24
C ARG A 277 -3.56 -13.38 4.20
N ALA A 278 -2.52 -12.76 4.77
CA ALA A 278 -2.68 -11.59 5.64
C ALA A 278 -3.32 -10.42 4.89
N VAL A 279 -2.88 -10.12 3.66
CA VAL A 279 -3.55 -9.13 2.79
C VAL A 279 -5.03 -9.47 2.63
N GLY A 280 -5.34 -10.74 2.29
CA GLY A 280 -6.72 -11.19 2.13
C GLY A 280 -7.58 -10.99 3.38
N ARG A 281 -7.04 -11.25 4.57
CA ARG A 281 -7.72 -10.99 5.86
C ARG A 281 -7.90 -9.49 6.11
N THR A 282 -6.83 -8.71 5.95
CA THR A 282 -6.84 -7.25 6.17
C THR A 282 -7.89 -6.56 5.30
N ILE A 283 -7.95 -6.89 4.01
CA ILE A 283 -8.93 -6.27 3.12
C ILE A 283 -10.37 -6.75 3.32
N LEU A 284 -10.58 -7.81 4.11
CA LEU A 284 -11.89 -8.20 4.63
C LEU A 284 -12.23 -7.55 5.97
N GLY A 285 -11.38 -6.66 6.48
CA GLY A 285 -11.59 -5.87 7.69
C GLY A 285 -11.06 -6.49 8.98
N ASP A 286 -10.28 -7.60 8.90
CA ASP A 286 -9.66 -8.19 10.09
C ASP A 286 -8.30 -8.86 9.76
N SER A 287 -7.21 -8.18 10.06
CA SER A 287 -5.84 -8.65 9.81
C SER A 287 -5.50 -9.93 10.60
N THR A 288 -6.10 -10.13 11.77
CA THR A 288 -5.85 -11.32 12.60
C THR A 288 -6.54 -12.58 12.05
N GLY A 289 -7.67 -12.40 11.36
CA GLY A 289 -8.52 -13.47 10.85
C GLY A 289 -9.40 -14.14 11.90
N LEU A 290 -9.31 -13.73 13.18
CA LEU A 290 -10.15 -14.29 14.26
C LEU A 290 -11.60 -13.83 14.14
N GLY A 291 -11.81 -12.55 13.86
CA GLY A 291 -13.13 -11.97 13.66
C GLY A 291 -13.82 -12.46 12.38
N LEU A 292 -13.08 -13.03 11.40
CA LEU A 292 -13.69 -13.60 10.20
C LEU A 292 -14.50 -14.88 10.48
N ILE A 293 -14.29 -15.55 11.63
CA ILE A 293 -14.92 -16.84 11.94
C ILE A 293 -16.43 -16.72 12.08
N GLY A 294 -16.90 -15.69 12.77
CA GLY A 294 -18.31 -15.48 13.10
C GLY A 294 -19.08 -14.68 12.04
N ARG A 295 -18.44 -14.21 10.98
CA ARG A 295 -19.07 -13.35 9.97
C ARG A 295 -19.92 -14.18 9.01
N SER A 296 -21.24 -14.02 9.09
CA SER A 296 -22.20 -14.68 8.21
C SER A 296 -22.24 -14.13 6.78
N ASP A 297 -21.73 -12.89 6.60
CA ASP A 297 -21.62 -12.22 5.30
C ASP A 297 -20.43 -12.71 4.46
N LEU A 298 -19.51 -13.49 5.07
CA LEU A 298 -18.33 -14.02 4.41
C LEU A 298 -18.47 -15.51 4.08
N PRO A 299 -18.13 -15.94 2.85
CA PRO A 299 -18.14 -17.37 2.49
C PRO A 299 -17.12 -18.17 3.31
N LYS A 300 -17.58 -19.25 3.95
CA LYS A 300 -16.73 -20.11 4.80
C LYS A 300 -15.53 -20.73 4.09
N PRO A 301 -15.63 -21.24 2.83
CA PRO A 301 -14.46 -21.79 2.13
C PRO A 301 -13.36 -20.75 1.91
N MET A 302 -13.73 -19.52 1.54
CA MET A 302 -12.81 -18.40 1.35
C MET A 302 -12.10 -18.02 2.65
N THR A 303 -12.84 -17.80 3.72
CA THR A 303 -12.27 -17.40 5.02
C THR A 303 -11.41 -18.52 5.63
N ARG A 304 -11.81 -19.79 5.44
CA ARG A 304 -11.00 -20.94 5.86
C ARG A 304 -9.63 -20.95 5.17
N PHE A 305 -9.57 -20.77 3.84
CA PHE A 305 -8.30 -20.69 3.11
C PHE A 305 -7.38 -19.58 3.66
N LEU A 306 -7.93 -18.39 3.86
CA LEU A 306 -7.16 -17.24 4.35
C LEU A 306 -6.62 -17.40 5.77
N ARG A 307 -7.20 -18.30 6.56
CA ARG A 307 -6.83 -18.56 7.97
C ARG A 307 -5.93 -19.77 8.15
N LEU A 308 -5.91 -20.69 7.22
CA LEU A 308 -5.03 -21.85 7.27
C LEU A 308 -3.60 -21.46 6.83
N PRO A 309 -2.56 -22.12 7.37
CA PRO A 309 -1.20 -21.94 6.89
C PRO A 309 -1.08 -22.26 5.40
N SER A 310 -0.04 -21.71 4.75
CA SER A 310 0.28 -22.03 3.36
C SER A 310 0.73 -23.48 3.20
N SER A 311 0.51 -24.06 2.01
CA SER A 311 1.05 -25.38 1.65
C SER A 311 2.57 -25.36 1.51
N GLY A 312 3.14 -24.18 1.27
CA GLY A 312 4.55 -23.98 0.97
C GLY A 312 4.85 -23.99 -0.54
N SER A 313 3.84 -24.16 -1.39
CA SER A 313 3.91 -24.03 -2.84
C SER A 313 2.84 -23.05 -3.32
N ALA A 314 3.23 -22.06 -4.12
CA ALA A 314 2.32 -21.09 -4.69
C ALA A 314 1.33 -21.74 -5.66
N ILE A 315 1.78 -22.75 -6.41
CA ILE A 315 0.95 -23.47 -7.37
C ILE A 315 -0.15 -24.26 -6.64
N GLU A 316 0.19 -24.94 -5.54
CA GLU A 316 -0.78 -25.67 -4.72
C GLU A 316 -1.78 -24.73 -4.05
N ASP A 317 -1.28 -23.65 -3.47
CA ASP A 317 -2.10 -22.62 -2.84
C ASP A 317 -3.07 -21.97 -3.86
N TYR A 318 -2.59 -21.68 -5.06
CA TYR A 318 -3.45 -21.12 -6.11
C TYR A 318 -4.55 -22.11 -6.54
N ARG A 319 -4.25 -23.42 -6.63
CA ARG A 319 -5.25 -24.45 -6.90
C ARG A 319 -6.28 -24.54 -5.77
N ALA A 320 -5.82 -24.59 -4.52
CA ALA A 320 -6.70 -24.62 -3.34
C ALA A 320 -7.58 -23.36 -3.26
N TRP A 321 -7.01 -22.19 -3.55
CA TRP A 321 -7.75 -20.93 -3.59
C TRP A 321 -8.84 -20.94 -4.67
N ARG A 322 -8.52 -21.39 -5.88
CA ARG A 322 -9.52 -21.52 -6.96
C ARG A 322 -10.67 -22.43 -6.56
N GLN A 323 -10.40 -23.54 -5.87
CA GLN A 323 -11.44 -24.43 -5.36
C GLN A 323 -12.28 -23.72 -4.29
N ALA A 324 -11.63 -23.05 -3.31
CA ALA A 324 -12.32 -22.28 -2.29
C ALA A 324 -13.24 -21.20 -2.89
N LEU A 325 -12.82 -20.53 -3.96
CA LEU A 325 -13.67 -19.54 -4.66
C LEU A 325 -14.85 -20.18 -5.40
N LYS A 326 -14.64 -21.33 -6.01
CA LYS A 326 -15.73 -22.09 -6.67
C LYS A 326 -16.79 -22.50 -5.66
N ASP A 327 -16.36 -22.96 -4.47
CA ASP A 327 -17.26 -23.38 -3.39
C ASP A 327 -17.93 -22.16 -2.70
N SER A 328 -17.30 -20.98 -2.76
CA SER A 328 -17.82 -19.74 -2.18
C SER A 328 -18.81 -19.00 -3.07
N PHE A 329 -18.55 -18.94 -4.37
CA PHE A 329 -19.23 -18.02 -5.31
C PHE A 329 -19.77 -18.71 -6.58
N GLY A 330 -19.50 -20.01 -6.74
CA GLY A 330 -19.83 -20.73 -7.97
C GLY A 330 -18.91 -20.37 -9.14
N PRO A 331 -19.42 -20.43 -10.39
CA PRO A 331 -18.64 -20.11 -11.58
C PRO A 331 -18.09 -18.67 -11.55
N ARG A 332 -16.87 -18.49 -12.09
CA ARG A 332 -16.23 -17.17 -12.17
C ARG A 332 -17.10 -16.21 -12.98
N ARG A 333 -17.41 -15.06 -12.40
CA ARG A 333 -18.08 -13.94 -13.05
C ARG A 333 -17.29 -12.66 -12.79
N PHE A 334 -17.15 -11.83 -13.84
CA PHE A 334 -16.63 -10.48 -13.67
C PHE A 334 -17.65 -9.67 -12.88
N MET A 335 -17.16 -8.91 -11.87
CA MET A 335 -17.99 -7.96 -11.13
C MET A 335 -17.25 -6.64 -11.13
N GLU A 336 -17.91 -5.61 -11.62
CA GLU A 336 -17.39 -4.27 -11.61
C GLU A 336 -17.15 -3.79 -10.16
N LEU A 337 -15.99 -3.21 -9.90
CA LEU A 337 -15.70 -2.52 -8.66
C LEU A 337 -15.92 -1.03 -8.92
N PRO A 338 -16.99 -0.43 -8.36
CA PRO A 338 -17.42 0.92 -8.71
C PRO A 338 -16.57 1.99 -7.99
N PHE A 339 -15.33 2.16 -8.44
CA PHE A 339 -14.51 3.30 -8.05
C PHE A 339 -13.61 3.74 -9.22
N SER A 340 -13.26 5.01 -9.24
CA SER A 340 -12.20 5.57 -10.06
C SER A 340 -11.01 5.98 -9.20
N SER A 341 -9.85 6.20 -9.80
CA SER A 341 -8.70 6.73 -9.06
C SER A 341 -8.97 8.12 -8.46
N SER A 342 -9.84 8.92 -9.09
CA SER A 342 -10.27 10.22 -8.58
C SER A 342 -11.18 10.13 -7.34
N ASP A 343 -11.84 9.00 -7.10
CA ASP A 343 -12.61 8.79 -5.88
C ASP A 343 -11.66 8.49 -4.70
N VAL A 344 -10.57 7.75 -4.97
CA VAL A 344 -9.55 7.41 -3.96
C VAL A 344 -8.60 8.58 -3.72
N TYR A 345 -8.28 9.34 -4.76
CA TYR A 345 -7.35 10.48 -4.74
C TYR A 345 -8.04 11.75 -5.29
N PRO A 346 -8.96 12.36 -4.52
CA PRO A 346 -9.68 13.56 -4.93
C PRO A 346 -8.78 14.79 -5.11
#